data_78a38c61f048d00aac47c8cfac08e059
#
_entry.id   78a38c61f048d00aac47c8cfac08e059
#
_cell.length_a   1.000
_cell.length_b   1.000
_cell.length_c   1.000
_cell.angle_alpha   90.00
_cell.angle_beta   90.00
_cell.angle_gamma   90.00
#
_symmetry.space_group_name_H-M   'P 1'
#
loop_
_entity.id
_entity.type
_entity.pdbx_description
1 polymer ?
#
loop_
_entity_poly.entity_id
_entity_poly.type
_entity_poly.pdbx_seq_one_letter_code
_entity_poly.pdbx_strand_id
1 'polypeptide(L)'
;LEKRIHQFDVQIQQEPDIKFDTLVKLKPLFEKIADSLLKKKKAQIESEMQQQLNKLLVSYKGHVAKVELSDSIEQFNIKLYHTAGNEISLNQLNAASKQIFIQVLLKVLRNLGDYNPPVMIDTVMGVLDNESRDALMEEYFPQLAEQTILLCTTSEIRTDSDYIKLEPFISKTYTLHRNVEAQNTTVEDGYFGLTLNQ
;
A
#
# COMPACT_ATOMS: atom_id res chain seq x y z
N LEU A 1 46.00 23.63 43.81
CA LEU A 1 45.57 23.43 42.39
C LEU A 1 45.39 21.94 42.11
N GLU A 2 46.35 21.08 42.48
CA GLU A 2 46.27 19.61 42.19
C GLU A 2 45.08 18.93 42.88
N LYS A 3 44.71 19.29 44.11
CA LYS A 3 43.52 18.75 44.78
C LYS A 3 42.20 19.10 44.10
N ARG A 4 42.10 20.24 43.39
CA ARG A 4 40.91 20.62 42.63
C ARG A 4 40.81 19.88 41.32
N ILE A 5 41.92 19.62 40.65
CA ILE A 5 41.98 18.84 39.42
C ILE A 5 41.53 17.40 39.69
N HIS A 6 42.02 16.80 40.78
CA HIS A 6 41.65 15.44 41.16
C HIS A 6 40.15 15.28 41.52
N GLN A 7 39.54 16.30 42.12
CA GLN A 7 38.10 16.32 42.37
C GLN A 7 37.27 16.45 41.09
N PHE A 8 37.72 17.20 40.08
CA PHE A 8 37.09 17.31 38.79
C PHE A 8 37.18 16.00 37.99
N ASP A 9 38.35 15.35 38.00
CA ASP A 9 38.55 14.05 37.32
C ASP A 9 37.69 12.96 37.95
N VAL A 10 37.48 12.91 39.23
CA VAL A 10 36.59 11.96 39.91
C VAL A 10 35.12 12.22 39.58
N GLN A 11 34.70 13.48 39.45
CA GLN A 11 33.32 13.81 39.03
C GLN A 11 33.05 13.48 37.56
N ILE A 12 34.03 13.68 36.69
CA ILE A 12 33.89 13.34 35.27
C ILE A 12 33.83 11.81 35.05
N GLN A 13 34.51 11.02 35.87
CA GLN A 13 34.47 9.55 35.77
C GLN A 13 33.18 8.90 36.34
N GLN A 14 32.50 9.54 37.30
CA GLN A 14 31.28 8.97 37.89
C GLN A 14 30.00 9.26 37.09
N GLU A 15 29.88 10.36 36.39
CA GLU A 15 28.67 10.66 35.59
C GLU A 15 28.49 9.82 34.32
N PRO A 16 29.53 9.47 33.54
CA PRO A 16 29.40 8.63 32.36
C PRO A 16 28.91 7.21 32.65
N ASP A 17 29.34 6.62 33.75
CA ASP A 17 29.06 5.22 34.08
C ASP A 17 27.58 5.01 34.40
N ILE A 18 26.92 5.91 35.12
CA ILE A 18 25.49 5.79 35.44
C ILE A 18 24.64 5.94 34.19
N LYS A 19 24.96 6.83 33.28
CA LYS A 19 24.27 7.03 32.01
C LYS A 19 24.48 5.80 31.10
N PHE A 20 25.69 5.29 31.04
CA PHE A 20 26.03 4.12 30.25
C PHE A 20 25.31 2.86 30.75
N ASP A 21 25.34 2.58 32.05
CA ASP A 21 24.63 1.47 32.69
C ASP A 21 23.10 1.54 32.46
N THR A 22 22.55 2.76 32.50
CA THR A 22 21.13 2.99 32.22
C THR A 22 20.81 2.70 30.76
N LEU A 23 21.63 3.14 29.81
CA LEU A 23 21.46 2.85 28.37
C LEU A 23 21.59 1.36 28.07
N VAL A 24 22.54 0.68 28.69
CA VAL A 24 22.73 -0.78 28.54
C VAL A 24 21.47 -1.55 29.02
N LYS A 25 20.86 -1.11 30.12
CA LYS A 25 19.61 -1.71 30.65
C LYS A 25 18.39 -1.40 29.80
N LEU A 26 18.33 -0.23 29.16
CA LEU A 26 17.23 0.17 28.30
C LEU A 26 17.26 -0.49 26.92
N LYS A 27 18.44 -0.78 26.39
CA LYS A 27 18.59 -1.41 25.06
C LYS A 27 17.72 -2.68 24.88
N PRO A 28 17.80 -3.71 25.75
CA PRO A 28 16.98 -4.90 25.59
C PRO A 28 15.47 -4.66 25.74
N LEU A 29 15.07 -3.59 26.45
CA LEU A 29 13.68 -3.18 26.53
C LEU A 29 13.19 -2.61 25.20
N PHE A 30 13.98 -1.72 24.57
CA PHE A 30 13.64 -1.19 23.24
C PHE A 30 13.63 -2.27 22.17
N GLU A 31 14.56 -3.22 22.20
CA GLU A 31 14.58 -4.38 21.29
C GLU A 31 13.29 -5.21 21.44
N LYS A 32 12.85 -5.52 22.65
CA LYS A 32 11.59 -6.24 22.90
C LYS A 32 10.36 -5.46 22.42
N ILE A 33 10.34 -4.15 22.62
CA ILE A 33 9.25 -3.29 22.12
C ILE A 33 9.23 -3.30 20.59
N ALA A 34 10.37 -3.13 19.94
CA ALA A 34 10.51 -3.15 18.49
C ALA A 34 10.04 -4.50 17.90
N ASP A 35 10.49 -5.62 18.47
CA ASP A 35 10.07 -6.96 18.06
C ASP A 35 8.57 -7.17 18.23
N SER A 36 7.99 -6.71 19.34
CA SER A 36 6.55 -6.80 19.58
C SER A 36 5.75 -5.98 18.57
N LEU A 37 6.21 -4.77 18.26
CA LEU A 37 5.57 -3.90 17.26
C LEU A 37 5.67 -4.51 15.85
N LEU A 38 6.82 -5.04 15.48
CA LEU A 38 7.02 -5.71 14.19
C LEU A 38 6.09 -6.91 14.04
N LYS A 39 5.99 -7.77 15.05
CA LYS A 39 5.07 -8.92 15.05
C LYS A 39 3.61 -8.49 14.93
N LYS A 40 3.20 -7.43 15.65
CA LYS A 40 1.85 -6.89 15.57
C LYS A 40 1.54 -6.33 14.18
N LYS A 41 2.46 -5.54 13.60
CA LYS A 41 2.31 -4.96 12.26
C LYS A 41 2.30 -6.06 11.18
N LYS A 42 3.16 -7.07 11.29
CA LYS A 42 3.18 -8.24 10.40
C LYS A 42 1.81 -8.94 10.41
N ALA A 43 1.30 -9.30 11.57
CA ALA A 43 0.00 -9.96 11.69
C ALA A 43 -1.15 -9.10 11.12
N GLN A 44 -1.09 -7.78 11.29
CA GLN A 44 -2.05 -6.86 10.70
C GLN A 44 -1.99 -6.88 9.17
N ILE A 45 -0.78 -6.79 8.57
CA ILE A 45 -0.58 -6.89 7.11
C ILE A 45 -1.15 -8.21 6.58
N GLU A 46 -0.78 -9.33 7.20
CA GLU A 46 -1.21 -10.66 6.78
C GLU A 46 -2.75 -10.79 6.78
N SER A 47 -3.40 -10.30 7.85
CA SER A 47 -4.85 -10.30 7.99
C SER A 47 -5.56 -9.41 6.97
N GLU A 48 -5.09 -8.16 6.80
CA GLU A 48 -5.69 -7.22 5.85
C GLU A 48 -5.50 -7.68 4.40
N MET A 49 -4.30 -8.18 4.05
CA MET A 49 -4.05 -8.75 2.72
C MET A 49 -4.96 -9.94 2.44
N GLN A 50 -5.12 -10.87 3.40
CA GLN A 50 -6.02 -12.01 3.25
C GLN A 50 -7.46 -11.56 2.95
N GLN A 51 -7.97 -10.59 3.70
CA GLN A 51 -9.31 -10.06 3.51
C GLN A 51 -9.50 -9.39 2.14
N GLN A 52 -8.56 -8.52 1.76
CA GLN A 52 -8.63 -7.81 0.49
C GLN A 52 -8.46 -8.75 -0.72
N LEU A 53 -7.53 -9.71 -0.66
CA LEU A 53 -7.33 -10.68 -1.71
C LEU A 53 -8.55 -11.58 -1.91
N ASN A 54 -9.21 -12.00 -0.82
CA ASN A 54 -10.45 -12.77 -0.92
C ASN A 54 -11.62 -12.00 -1.55
N LYS A 55 -11.60 -10.67 -1.52
CA LYS A 55 -12.60 -9.82 -2.18
C LYS A 55 -12.26 -9.57 -3.66
N LEU A 56 -11.00 -9.25 -3.94
CA LEU A 56 -10.57 -8.68 -5.22
C LEU A 56 -9.95 -9.69 -6.17
N LEU A 57 -9.35 -10.78 -5.65
CA LEU A 57 -8.69 -11.79 -6.45
C LEU A 57 -9.72 -12.81 -6.96
N VAL A 58 -10.38 -12.49 -8.05
CA VAL A 58 -11.54 -13.22 -8.60
C VAL A 58 -11.27 -14.71 -8.75
N SER A 59 -10.12 -15.10 -9.32
CA SER A 59 -9.73 -16.50 -9.51
C SER A 59 -9.59 -17.30 -8.20
N TYR A 60 -9.46 -16.62 -7.06
CA TYR A 60 -9.27 -17.21 -5.73
C TYR A 60 -10.22 -16.63 -4.69
N LYS A 61 -11.34 -16.07 -5.12
CA LYS A 61 -12.33 -15.41 -4.25
C LYS A 61 -12.82 -16.36 -3.16
N GLY A 62 -12.57 -16.00 -1.90
CA GLY A 62 -12.91 -16.82 -0.73
C GLY A 62 -11.98 -18.05 -0.51
N HIS A 63 -10.95 -18.24 -1.33
CA HIS A 63 -10.05 -19.39 -1.24
C HIS A 63 -8.65 -19.09 -0.73
N VAL A 64 -8.32 -17.82 -0.43
CA VAL A 64 -7.07 -17.46 0.24
C VAL A 64 -7.24 -17.68 1.75
N ALA A 65 -6.74 -18.81 2.24
CA ALA A 65 -6.85 -19.18 3.66
C ALA A 65 -5.89 -18.40 4.55
N LYS A 66 -4.69 -18.12 4.05
CA LYS A 66 -3.63 -17.45 4.81
C LYS A 66 -2.72 -16.67 3.89
N VAL A 67 -2.28 -15.52 4.38
CA VAL A 67 -1.13 -14.78 3.85
C VAL A 67 -0.04 -14.86 4.90
N GLU A 68 1.19 -15.11 4.51
CA GLU A 68 2.34 -15.22 5.39
C GLU A 68 3.50 -14.38 4.85
N LEU A 69 3.99 -13.45 5.67
CA LEU A 69 5.17 -12.66 5.39
C LEU A 69 6.40 -13.32 6.02
N SER A 70 7.56 -13.20 5.36
CA SER A 70 8.82 -13.61 5.97
C SER A 70 9.11 -12.84 7.27
N ASP A 71 9.89 -13.44 8.17
CA ASP A 71 10.31 -12.78 9.42
C ASP A 71 11.47 -11.80 9.20
N SER A 72 12.18 -11.94 8.09
CA SER A 72 13.32 -11.10 7.72
C SER A 72 12.92 -10.02 6.70
N ILE A 73 13.25 -8.76 7.00
CA ILE A 73 13.09 -7.65 6.06
C ILE A 73 14.11 -7.77 4.91
N GLU A 74 15.29 -8.33 5.15
CA GLU A 74 16.35 -8.50 4.14
C GLU A 74 15.96 -9.53 3.08
N GLN A 75 15.13 -10.50 3.43
CA GLN A 75 14.59 -11.53 2.54
C GLN A 75 13.06 -11.45 2.51
N PHE A 76 12.55 -10.26 2.17
CA PHE A 76 11.11 -10.04 2.14
C PHE A 76 10.44 -10.96 1.12
N ASN A 77 9.54 -11.80 1.59
CA ASN A 77 8.75 -12.70 0.77
C ASN A 77 7.32 -12.80 1.30
N ILE A 78 6.36 -12.98 0.40
CA ILE A 78 4.95 -13.17 0.74
C ILE A 78 4.50 -14.50 0.16
N LYS A 79 3.94 -15.36 1.00
CA LYS A 79 3.34 -16.63 0.61
C LYS A 79 1.82 -16.57 0.79
N LEU A 80 1.12 -17.13 -0.16
CA LEU A 80 -0.33 -17.29 -0.12
C LEU A 80 -0.66 -18.77 0.01
N TYR A 81 -1.66 -19.11 0.82
CA TYR A 81 -2.12 -20.48 1.00
C TYR A 81 -3.60 -20.60 0.66
N HIS A 82 -3.92 -21.62 -0.13
CA HIS A 82 -5.29 -21.96 -0.49
C HIS A 82 -6.00 -22.67 0.67
N THR A 83 -7.33 -22.56 0.73
CA THR A 83 -8.16 -23.30 1.73
C THR A 83 -7.97 -24.83 1.64
N ALA A 84 -7.53 -25.35 0.49
CA ALA A 84 -7.14 -26.74 0.32
C ALA A 84 -5.77 -27.11 0.92
N GLY A 85 -5.05 -26.14 1.51
CA GLY A 85 -3.77 -26.35 2.21
C GLY A 85 -2.51 -26.21 1.35
N ASN A 86 -2.63 -26.06 0.04
CA ASN A 86 -1.49 -25.86 -0.86
C ASN A 86 -1.10 -24.38 -0.99
N GLU A 87 0.18 -24.12 -1.29
CA GLU A 87 0.69 -22.79 -1.57
C GLU A 87 0.19 -22.32 -2.94
N ILE A 88 -0.29 -21.08 -3.00
CA ILE A 88 -0.60 -20.36 -4.26
C ILE A 88 0.69 -19.66 -4.67
N SER A 89 1.36 -20.17 -5.69
CA SER A 89 2.59 -19.56 -6.19
C SER A 89 2.29 -18.23 -6.90
N LEU A 90 2.91 -17.14 -6.44
CA LEU A 90 2.79 -15.83 -7.09
C LEU A 90 3.29 -15.84 -8.54
N ASN A 91 4.23 -16.73 -8.87
CA ASN A 91 4.75 -16.88 -10.24
C ASN A 91 3.71 -17.49 -11.19
N GLN A 92 2.80 -18.30 -10.68
CA GLN A 92 1.73 -18.96 -11.45
C GLN A 92 0.49 -18.09 -11.61
N LEU A 93 0.38 -16.98 -10.89
CA LEU A 93 -0.71 -16.02 -11.07
C LEU A 93 -0.65 -15.44 -12.50
N ASN A 94 -1.81 -15.29 -13.13
CA ASN A 94 -1.91 -14.55 -14.39
C ASN A 94 -1.63 -13.05 -14.19
N ALA A 95 -1.49 -12.31 -15.28
CA ALA A 95 -1.14 -10.89 -15.23
C ALA A 95 -2.14 -10.05 -14.43
N ALA A 96 -3.44 -10.31 -14.59
CA ALA A 96 -4.51 -9.65 -13.86
C ALA A 96 -4.40 -9.89 -12.35
N SER A 97 -4.24 -11.15 -11.94
CA SER A 97 -4.09 -11.53 -10.53
C SER A 97 -2.84 -10.93 -9.88
N LYS A 98 -1.73 -10.85 -10.64
CA LYS A 98 -0.50 -10.18 -10.17
C LYS A 98 -0.72 -8.68 -9.96
N GLN A 99 -1.42 -8.02 -10.88
CA GLN A 99 -1.75 -6.60 -10.74
C GLN A 99 -2.60 -6.35 -9.50
N ILE A 100 -3.67 -7.13 -9.29
CA ILE A 100 -4.52 -7.04 -8.10
C ILE A 100 -3.71 -7.28 -6.83
N PHE A 101 -2.85 -8.31 -6.82
CA PHE A 101 -1.99 -8.59 -5.66
C PHE A 101 -1.10 -7.40 -5.29
N ILE A 102 -0.46 -6.77 -6.28
CA ILE A 102 0.40 -5.59 -6.04
C ILE A 102 -0.44 -4.41 -5.52
N GLN A 103 -1.62 -4.16 -6.11
CA GLN A 103 -2.51 -3.09 -5.67
C GLN A 103 -2.97 -3.30 -4.23
N VAL A 104 -3.37 -4.53 -3.87
CA VAL A 104 -3.75 -4.88 -2.50
C VAL A 104 -2.58 -4.67 -1.52
N LEU A 105 -1.38 -5.14 -1.88
CA LEU A 105 -0.18 -4.93 -1.06
C LEU A 105 0.08 -3.44 -0.80
N LEU A 106 0.04 -2.61 -1.84
CA LEU A 106 0.24 -1.17 -1.72
C LEU A 106 -0.82 -0.50 -0.84
N LYS A 107 -2.10 -0.88 -1.00
CA LYS A 107 -3.20 -0.38 -0.15
C LYS A 107 -2.97 -0.74 1.32
N VAL A 108 -2.64 -2.00 1.60
CA VAL A 108 -2.42 -2.49 2.97
C VAL A 108 -1.21 -1.80 3.61
N LEU A 109 -0.07 -1.71 2.90
CA LEU A 109 1.12 -1.02 3.41
C LEU A 109 0.85 0.46 3.68
N ARG A 110 0.08 1.13 2.82
CA ARG A 110 -0.33 2.52 3.01
C ARG A 110 -1.18 2.69 4.27
N ASN A 111 -2.16 1.81 4.49
CA ASN A 111 -3.05 1.88 5.65
C ASN A 111 -2.34 1.68 7.00
N LEU A 112 -1.14 1.10 6.99
CA LEU A 112 -0.30 0.94 8.18
C LEU A 112 0.48 2.19 8.57
N GLY A 113 0.58 3.14 7.66
CA GLY A 113 1.23 4.44 7.93
C GLY A 113 0.28 5.40 8.65
N ASP A 114 0.83 6.28 9.46
CA ASP A 114 0.07 7.37 10.11
C ASP A 114 -0.18 8.56 9.14
N TYR A 115 0.24 8.41 7.90
CA TYR A 115 0.16 9.43 6.86
C TYR A 115 -0.66 8.93 5.68
N ASN A 116 -1.64 9.73 5.24
CA ASN A 116 -2.59 9.39 4.17
C ASN A 116 -2.36 10.26 2.91
N PRO A 117 -1.27 10.05 2.14
CA PRO A 117 -0.97 10.85 0.95
C PRO A 117 -1.99 10.56 -0.16
N PRO A 118 -2.18 11.50 -1.11
CA PRO A 118 -2.87 11.22 -2.35
C PRO A 118 -2.23 10.04 -3.10
N VAL A 119 -3.05 9.23 -3.76
CA VAL A 119 -2.59 8.12 -4.59
C VAL A 119 -2.84 8.45 -6.05
N MET A 120 -1.82 8.32 -6.88
CA MET A 120 -1.93 8.44 -8.33
C MET A 120 -1.64 7.08 -8.95
N ILE A 121 -2.53 6.61 -9.81
CA ILE A 121 -2.40 5.34 -10.52
C ILE A 121 -2.41 5.62 -12.00
N ASP A 122 -1.36 5.19 -12.67
CA ASP A 122 -1.24 5.17 -14.12
C ASP A 122 -1.49 3.74 -14.62
N THR A 123 -2.14 3.61 -15.77
CA THR A 123 -2.48 2.31 -16.39
C THR A 123 -3.32 1.43 -15.45
N VAL A 124 -4.50 1.91 -15.14
CA VAL A 124 -5.37 1.41 -14.06
C VAL A 124 -5.88 -0.01 -14.29
N MET A 125 -6.15 -0.40 -15.56
CA MET A 125 -6.95 -1.58 -15.91
C MET A 125 -6.33 -2.51 -16.97
N GLY A 126 -5.07 -2.36 -17.29
CA GLY A 126 -4.38 -2.90 -18.47
C GLY A 126 -4.79 -4.31 -18.96
N VAL A 127 -4.88 -5.31 -18.09
CA VAL A 127 -5.08 -6.72 -18.48
C VAL A 127 -6.21 -7.40 -17.70
N LEU A 128 -7.13 -6.62 -17.13
CA LEU A 128 -8.19 -7.17 -16.28
C LEU A 128 -9.42 -7.65 -17.09
N ASP A 129 -9.97 -8.80 -16.69
CA ASP A 129 -11.29 -9.24 -17.13
C ASP A 129 -12.41 -8.39 -16.50
N ASN A 130 -13.64 -8.55 -17.00
CA ASN A 130 -14.76 -7.72 -16.55
C ASN A 130 -15.06 -7.87 -15.05
N GLU A 131 -14.99 -9.08 -14.51
CA GLU A 131 -15.28 -9.35 -13.10
C GLU A 131 -14.23 -8.71 -12.18
N SER A 132 -12.94 -8.80 -12.53
CA SER A 132 -11.85 -8.12 -11.82
C SER A 132 -11.97 -6.59 -11.93
N ARG A 133 -12.41 -6.07 -13.07
CA ARG A 133 -12.67 -4.63 -13.28
C ARG A 133 -13.78 -4.15 -12.35
N ASP A 134 -14.90 -4.87 -12.31
CA ASP A 134 -16.03 -4.53 -11.45
C ASP A 134 -15.63 -4.50 -9.97
N ALA A 135 -14.88 -5.51 -9.51
CA ALA A 135 -14.37 -5.54 -8.15
C ALA A 135 -13.46 -4.35 -7.81
N LEU A 136 -12.61 -3.90 -8.75
CA LEU A 136 -11.78 -2.72 -8.53
C LEU A 136 -12.60 -1.42 -8.52
N MET A 137 -13.59 -1.27 -9.41
CA MET A 137 -14.43 -0.08 -9.48
C MET A 137 -15.29 0.10 -8.22
N GLU A 138 -15.88 -0.97 -7.73
CA GLU A 138 -16.85 -0.92 -6.64
C GLU A 138 -16.20 -1.03 -5.26
N GLU A 139 -15.13 -1.84 -5.11
CA GLU A 139 -14.57 -2.21 -3.80
C GLU A 139 -13.19 -1.60 -3.53
N TYR A 140 -12.42 -1.26 -4.58
CA TYR A 140 -11.02 -0.86 -4.40
C TYR A 140 -10.83 0.66 -4.52
N PHE A 141 -11.14 1.26 -5.69
CA PHE A 141 -10.83 2.68 -5.92
C PHE A 141 -11.55 3.63 -4.99
N PRO A 142 -12.85 3.43 -4.66
CA PRO A 142 -13.56 4.32 -3.74
C PRO A 142 -12.99 4.33 -2.31
N GLN A 143 -12.26 3.28 -1.95
CA GLN A 143 -11.73 3.08 -0.60
C GLN A 143 -10.20 3.13 -0.56
N LEU A 144 -9.54 3.52 -1.66
CA LEU A 144 -8.09 3.45 -1.75
C LEU A 144 -7.41 4.55 -0.93
N ALA A 145 -7.88 5.78 -1.06
CA ALA A 145 -7.32 6.97 -0.42
C ALA A 145 -8.39 8.05 -0.25
N GLU A 146 -8.12 9.06 0.60
CA GLU A 146 -8.94 10.26 0.65
C GLU A 146 -8.94 11.02 -0.68
N GLN A 147 -7.82 10.98 -1.40
CA GLN A 147 -7.71 11.49 -2.76
C GLN A 147 -7.03 10.45 -3.65
N THR A 148 -7.75 9.98 -4.65
CA THR A 148 -7.25 9.06 -5.68
C THR A 148 -7.30 9.74 -7.04
N ILE A 149 -6.19 9.74 -7.78
CA ILE A 149 -6.06 10.27 -9.12
C ILE A 149 -5.81 9.10 -10.07
N LEU A 150 -6.72 8.88 -11.01
CA LEU A 150 -6.61 7.82 -12.01
C LEU A 150 -6.19 8.45 -13.35
N LEU A 151 -5.03 8.06 -13.87
CA LEU A 151 -4.57 8.40 -15.21
C LEU A 151 -4.93 7.24 -16.13
N CYS A 152 -5.90 7.45 -16.99
CA CYS A 152 -6.50 6.39 -17.77
C CYS A 152 -6.95 6.85 -19.15
N THR A 153 -7.13 5.88 -20.02
CA THR A 153 -7.73 6.04 -21.36
C THR A 153 -9.15 5.47 -21.38
N THR A 154 -9.89 5.74 -22.45
CA THR A 154 -11.25 5.17 -22.64
C THR A 154 -11.25 3.64 -22.79
N SER A 155 -10.11 3.02 -23.12
CA SER A 155 -9.98 1.56 -23.13
C SER A 155 -9.79 0.98 -21.72
N GLU A 156 -9.28 1.78 -20.79
CA GLU A 156 -9.04 1.37 -19.41
C GLU A 156 -10.27 1.66 -18.52
N ILE A 157 -10.87 2.83 -18.64
CA ILE A 157 -12.15 3.14 -18.00
C ILE A 157 -13.16 3.46 -19.11
N ARG A 158 -14.00 2.50 -19.42
CA ARG A 158 -15.00 2.58 -20.50
C ARG A 158 -16.10 3.56 -20.11
N THR A 159 -16.46 4.44 -21.05
CA THR A 159 -17.45 5.51 -20.83
C THR A 159 -18.87 4.98 -20.61
N ASP A 160 -19.20 3.84 -21.18
CA ASP A 160 -20.52 3.20 -21.17
C ASP A 160 -20.78 2.25 -20.00
N SER A 161 -19.75 1.90 -19.24
CA SER A 161 -19.85 0.90 -18.19
C SER A 161 -19.06 1.27 -16.93
N ASP A 162 -17.73 1.36 -17.04
CA ASP A 162 -16.84 1.54 -15.90
C ASP A 162 -16.99 2.95 -15.27
N TYR A 163 -17.12 3.97 -16.11
CA TYR A 163 -17.31 5.36 -15.67
C TYR A 163 -18.59 5.52 -14.84
N ILE A 164 -19.69 4.89 -15.26
CA ILE A 164 -20.98 4.95 -14.55
C ILE A 164 -20.86 4.41 -13.12
N LYS A 165 -20.06 3.36 -12.91
CA LYS A 165 -19.83 2.77 -11.59
C LYS A 165 -18.99 3.68 -10.69
N LEU A 166 -18.04 4.40 -11.27
CA LEU A 166 -17.18 5.34 -10.54
C LEU A 166 -17.82 6.71 -10.33
N GLU A 167 -18.76 7.14 -11.17
CA GLU A 167 -19.35 8.48 -11.16
C GLU A 167 -19.74 8.96 -9.74
N PRO A 168 -20.38 8.15 -8.88
CA PRO A 168 -20.75 8.56 -7.52
C PRO A 168 -19.57 8.96 -6.63
N PHE A 169 -18.35 8.54 -6.97
CA PHE A 169 -17.12 8.77 -6.21
C PHE A 169 -16.20 9.80 -6.87
N ILE A 170 -16.55 10.27 -8.07
CA ILE A 170 -15.72 11.21 -8.83
C ILE A 170 -16.05 12.64 -8.42
N SER A 171 -15.06 13.40 -7.99
CA SER A 171 -15.20 14.82 -7.71
C SER A 171 -14.85 15.72 -8.90
N LYS A 172 -13.95 15.28 -9.78
CA LYS A 172 -13.49 16.05 -10.95
C LYS A 172 -12.92 15.14 -12.03
N THR A 173 -13.14 15.48 -13.28
CA THR A 173 -12.56 14.80 -14.43
C THR A 173 -11.98 15.79 -15.43
N TYR A 174 -10.92 15.36 -16.11
CA TYR A 174 -10.25 16.13 -17.15
C TYR A 174 -9.88 15.23 -18.31
N THR A 175 -10.03 15.74 -19.53
CA THR A 175 -9.50 15.09 -20.74
C THR A 175 -8.28 15.86 -21.24
N LEU A 176 -7.20 15.15 -21.49
CA LEU A 176 -5.96 15.72 -22.03
C LEU A 176 -5.89 15.47 -23.54
N HIS A 177 -5.84 16.54 -24.32
CA HIS A 177 -5.71 16.50 -25.77
C HIS A 177 -4.31 16.90 -26.20
N ARG A 178 -3.54 15.94 -26.73
CA ARG A 178 -2.21 16.20 -27.27
C ARG A 178 -2.30 16.82 -28.65
N ASN A 179 -1.72 18.00 -28.82
CA ASN A 179 -1.48 18.63 -30.13
C ASN A 179 -0.03 18.38 -30.54
N VAL A 180 0.17 17.52 -31.54
CA VAL A 180 1.51 17.13 -32.01
C VAL A 180 2.18 18.27 -32.76
N GLU A 181 1.44 19.05 -33.56
CA GLU A 181 1.97 20.17 -34.37
C GLU A 181 2.42 21.33 -33.48
N ALA A 182 1.59 21.70 -32.51
CA ALA A 182 1.90 22.77 -31.57
C ALA A 182 2.81 22.32 -30.42
N GLN A 183 3.16 21.03 -30.33
CA GLN A 183 3.96 20.42 -29.25
C GLN A 183 3.45 20.79 -27.84
N ASN A 184 2.13 20.87 -27.67
CA ASN A 184 1.50 21.17 -26.40
C ASN A 184 0.37 20.18 -26.08
N THR A 185 -0.18 20.31 -24.87
CA THR A 185 -1.35 19.56 -24.41
C THR A 185 -2.36 20.55 -23.87
N THR A 186 -3.60 20.45 -24.34
CA THR A 186 -4.72 21.21 -23.80
C THR A 186 -5.54 20.36 -22.84
N VAL A 187 -6.14 21.01 -21.85
CA VAL A 187 -6.97 20.36 -20.83
C VAL A 187 -8.41 20.77 -21.06
N GLU A 188 -9.30 19.82 -21.12
CA GLU A 188 -10.76 20.00 -21.21
C GLU A 188 -11.40 19.43 -19.94
N ASP A 189 -12.40 20.16 -19.39
CA ASP A 189 -13.21 19.64 -18.30
C ASP A 189 -14.14 18.53 -18.80
N GLY A 190 -14.18 17.45 -18.05
CA GLY A 190 -14.96 16.25 -18.39
C GLY A 190 -14.12 15.05 -18.76
N TYR A 191 -14.76 13.88 -18.82
CA TYR A 191 -14.14 12.62 -19.19
C TYR A 191 -14.59 12.24 -20.61
N PHE A 192 -13.75 12.51 -21.61
CA PHE A 192 -14.02 12.18 -23.03
C PHE A 192 -15.45 12.53 -23.48
N GLY A 193 -15.87 13.78 -23.22
CA GLY A 193 -17.20 14.29 -23.56
C GLY A 193 -18.30 14.03 -22.52
N LEU A 194 -18.01 13.27 -21.46
CA LEU A 194 -18.92 13.13 -20.32
C LEU A 194 -18.65 14.21 -19.29
N THR A 195 -19.71 14.84 -18.81
CA THR A 195 -19.66 15.79 -17.69
C THR A 195 -20.28 15.14 -16.46
N LEU A 196 -19.75 15.47 -15.27
CA LEU A 196 -20.35 15.02 -14.01
C LEU A 196 -21.76 15.62 -13.87
N ASN A 197 -22.74 14.78 -13.59
CA ASN A 197 -24.04 15.22 -13.17
C ASN A 197 -23.89 15.78 -11.75
N GLN A 198 -23.95 17.11 -11.61
CA GLN A 198 -23.93 17.82 -10.32
C GLN A 198 -25.22 17.63 -9.56
#